data_16db2cefa2663dd5aefb3017a7a1ce41
#
_entry.id   16db2cefa2663dd5aefb3017a7a1ce41
#
_cell.length_a   1.000
_cell.length_b   1.000
_cell.length_c   1.000
_cell.angle_alpha   90.00
_cell.angle_beta   90.00
_cell.angle_gamma   90.00
#
_symmetry.space_group_name_H-M   'P 1'
#
loop_
_entity.id
_entity.type
_entity.pdbx_description
1 polymer ?
#
loop_
_entity_poly.entity_id
_entity_poly.type
_entity_poly.pdbx_seq_one_letter_code
_entity_poly.pdbx_strand_id
1 'polypeptide(L)'
;MSTNAMQTTARTLTAEPEQTRPLTLAALTQTLAALTSAPTQRELDALLRRLELETEELRPHLNFKPHTYTRRRLFRSDLCEMLVLCWMPGQRTAIHDHDGSYGAIRICEGSMAEEIFALNEAGEVVAAETHARAAGEVTGTDVPDIHRIGNADPGEQTMVTIHVYAPPLRVINTYQLGSAEVGECWPDDPANPANS
;
A
#
# COMPACT_ATOMS: atom_id res chain seq x y z
N MET A 1 -61.29 -26.91 21.29
CA MET A 1 -60.78 -26.50 19.99
C MET A 1 -59.73 -25.42 20.24
N SER A 2 -58.45 -25.80 20.32
CA SER A 2 -57.35 -24.89 20.60
C SER A 2 -56.60 -24.66 19.31
N THR A 3 -56.62 -23.44 18.83
CA THR A 3 -55.86 -23.00 17.68
C THR A 3 -54.47 -22.55 18.12
N ASN A 4 -53.46 -23.30 17.73
CA ASN A 4 -52.05 -23.02 17.98
C ASN A 4 -51.55 -22.06 16.89
N ALA A 5 -51.24 -20.80 17.26
CA ALA A 5 -50.66 -19.83 16.36
C ALA A 5 -49.12 -19.99 16.38
N MET A 6 -48.56 -20.49 15.28
CA MET A 6 -47.13 -20.51 15.01
C MET A 6 -46.64 -19.06 14.81
N GLN A 7 -45.90 -18.53 15.79
CA GLN A 7 -45.11 -17.29 15.61
C GLN A 7 -43.89 -17.60 14.79
N THR A 8 -43.87 -17.14 13.54
CA THR A 8 -42.68 -17.11 12.70
C THR A 8 -41.86 -15.90 13.10
N THR A 9 -40.74 -16.14 13.79
CA THR A 9 -39.77 -15.11 14.12
C THR A 9 -38.98 -14.74 12.87
N ALA A 10 -39.31 -13.65 12.24
CA ALA A 10 -38.52 -13.06 11.17
C ALA A 10 -37.16 -12.58 11.74
N ARG A 11 -36.10 -13.29 11.39
CA ARG A 11 -34.73 -12.92 11.71
C ARG A 11 -34.34 -11.75 10.81
N THR A 12 -34.42 -10.53 11.33
CA THR A 12 -33.94 -9.32 10.65
C THR A 12 -32.40 -9.43 10.57
N LEU A 13 -31.88 -9.75 9.39
CA LEU A 13 -30.46 -9.57 9.08
C LEU A 13 -30.24 -8.07 8.99
N THR A 14 -29.68 -7.48 10.04
CA THR A 14 -29.15 -6.12 9.98
C THR A 14 -27.94 -6.16 9.05
N ALA A 15 -28.12 -5.63 7.83
CA ALA A 15 -26.99 -5.42 6.91
C ALA A 15 -26.01 -4.49 7.60
N GLU A 16 -24.76 -4.93 7.74
CA GLU A 16 -23.67 -4.05 8.20
C GLU A 16 -23.59 -2.82 7.29
N PRO A 17 -23.27 -1.64 7.85
CA PRO A 17 -23.09 -0.44 7.02
C PRO A 17 -22.06 -0.75 5.95
N GLU A 18 -22.33 -0.36 4.72
CA GLU A 18 -21.51 -0.64 3.52
C GLU A 18 -20.03 -0.28 3.71
N GLN A 19 -19.74 0.69 4.57
CA GLN A 19 -18.40 1.15 4.94
C GLN A 19 -17.60 0.18 5.83
N THR A 20 -18.22 -0.84 6.41
CA THR A 20 -17.54 -1.83 7.27
C THR A 20 -17.41 -3.21 6.63
N ARG A 21 -18.01 -3.42 5.46
CA ARG A 21 -17.91 -4.72 4.77
C ARG A 21 -16.49 -4.94 4.24
N PRO A 22 -15.98 -6.19 4.37
CA PRO A 22 -14.73 -6.58 3.73
C PRO A 22 -14.75 -6.29 2.23
N LEU A 23 -13.60 -5.93 1.68
CA LEU A 23 -13.39 -5.72 0.25
C LEU A 23 -12.49 -6.81 -0.31
N THR A 24 -12.88 -7.43 -1.41
CA THR A 24 -11.98 -8.20 -2.27
C THR A 24 -11.11 -7.24 -3.09
N LEU A 25 -10.04 -7.75 -3.72
CA LEU A 25 -9.21 -6.97 -4.62
C LEU A 25 -10.03 -6.38 -5.79
N ALA A 26 -10.96 -7.16 -6.33
CA ALA A 26 -11.86 -6.72 -7.39
C ALA A 26 -12.80 -5.59 -6.93
N ALA A 27 -13.38 -5.71 -5.73
CA ALA A 27 -14.24 -4.67 -5.15
C ALA A 27 -13.47 -3.40 -4.84
N LEU A 28 -12.24 -3.48 -4.34
CA LEU A 28 -11.36 -2.33 -4.16
C LEU A 28 -11.08 -1.64 -5.49
N THR A 29 -10.73 -2.40 -6.53
CA THR A 29 -10.49 -1.85 -7.88
C THR A 29 -11.72 -1.12 -8.42
N GLN A 30 -12.92 -1.71 -8.27
CA GLN A 30 -14.17 -1.06 -8.69
C GLN A 30 -14.45 0.21 -7.88
N THR A 31 -14.18 0.23 -6.60
CA THR A 31 -14.32 1.41 -5.73
C THR A 31 -13.40 2.53 -6.19
N LEU A 32 -12.13 2.23 -6.46
CA LEU A 32 -11.17 3.22 -6.98
C LEU A 32 -11.56 3.74 -8.38
N ALA A 33 -12.10 2.87 -9.23
CA ALA A 33 -12.56 3.24 -10.57
C ALA A 33 -13.81 4.14 -10.56
N ALA A 34 -14.63 4.04 -9.51
CA ALA A 34 -15.84 4.85 -9.36
C ALA A 34 -15.59 6.23 -8.72
N LEU A 35 -14.36 6.56 -8.32
CA LEU A 35 -14.02 7.84 -7.74
C LEU A 35 -14.25 8.97 -8.76
N THR A 36 -14.86 10.07 -8.31
CA THR A 36 -15.09 11.30 -9.07
C THR A 36 -14.23 12.47 -8.61
N SER A 37 -13.51 12.29 -7.50
CA SER A 37 -12.52 13.23 -6.95
C SER A 37 -11.38 12.45 -6.32
N ALA A 38 -10.22 13.09 -6.11
CA ALA A 38 -9.09 12.46 -5.44
C ALA A 38 -9.51 12.02 -4.01
N PRO A 39 -9.26 10.75 -3.64
CA PRO A 39 -9.53 10.27 -2.28
C PRO A 39 -8.56 10.95 -1.30
N THR A 40 -9.01 11.22 -0.09
CA THR A 40 -8.14 11.67 0.99
C THR A 40 -7.27 10.53 1.53
N GLN A 41 -6.17 10.85 2.22
CA GLN A 41 -5.34 9.87 2.93
C GLN A 41 -6.19 8.95 3.83
N ARG A 42 -7.10 9.54 4.61
CA ARG A 42 -8.00 8.80 5.51
C ARG A 42 -8.91 7.81 4.78
N GLU A 43 -9.39 8.18 3.60
CA GLU A 43 -10.21 7.29 2.78
C GLU A 43 -9.39 6.13 2.21
N LEU A 44 -8.15 6.37 1.78
CA LEU A 44 -7.24 5.32 1.34
C LEU A 44 -6.94 4.32 2.47
N ASP A 45 -6.61 4.82 3.67
CA ASP A 45 -6.39 3.99 4.86
C ASP A 45 -7.63 3.13 5.17
N ALA A 46 -8.82 3.75 5.17
CA ALA A 46 -10.06 3.05 5.45
C ALA A 46 -10.38 1.96 4.42
N LEU A 47 -10.11 2.20 3.14
CA LEU A 47 -10.28 1.21 2.08
C LEU A 47 -9.32 0.03 2.25
N LEU A 48 -8.04 0.30 2.49
CA LEU A 48 -7.04 -0.76 2.64
C LEU A 48 -7.22 -1.56 3.92
N ARG A 49 -7.72 -0.98 5.02
CA ARG A 49 -8.06 -1.71 6.25
C ARG A 49 -9.19 -2.73 6.05
N ARG A 50 -10.09 -2.47 5.11
CA ARG A 50 -11.22 -3.35 4.78
C ARG A 50 -10.84 -4.46 3.80
N LEU A 51 -9.65 -4.39 3.19
CA LEU A 51 -9.23 -5.35 2.18
C LEU A 51 -8.99 -6.71 2.84
N GLU A 52 -9.79 -7.69 2.49
CA GLU A 52 -9.60 -9.09 2.82
C GLU A 52 -9.22 -9.83 1.54
N LEU A 53 -8.01 -10.38 1.54
CA LEU A 53 -7.42 -11.00 0.36
C LEU A 53 -7.38 -12.50 0.55
N GLU A 54 -7.97 -13.20 -0.40
CA GLU A 54 -7.67 -14.61 -0.59
C GLU A 54 -6.33 -14.74 -1.34
N THR A 55 -5.49 -15.69 -0.92
CA THR A 55 -4.17 -15.93 -1.57
C THR A 55 -4.30 -16.10 -3.08
N GLU A 56 -5.40 -16.71 -3.54
CA GLU A 56 -5.67 -16.95 -4.96
C GLU A 56 -5.91 -15.66 -5.75
N GLU A 57 -6.44 -14.60 -5.13
CA GLU A 57 -6.65 -13.32 -5.81
C GLU A 57 -5.33 -12.61 -6.12
N LEU A 58 -4.34 -12.73 -5.24
CA LEU A 58 -3.01 -12.13 -5.44
C LEU A 58 -2.11 -12.96 -6.37
N ARG A 59 -2.25 -14.28 -6.38
CA ARG A 59 -1.35 -15.19 -7.11
C ARG A 59 -1.05 -14.77 -8.56
N PRO A 60 -2.03 -14.34 -9.39
CA PRO A 60 -1.76 -13.92 -10.77
C PRO A 60 -0.91 -12.64 -10.89
N HIS A 61 -0.74 -11.92 -9.80
CA HIS A 61 -0.06 -10.63 -9.73
C HIS A 61 1.31 -10.73 -9.08
N LEU A 62 1.66 -11.88 -8.48
CA LEU A 62 2.94 -12.07 -7.80
C LEU A 62 4.06 -12.35 -8.80
N ASN A 63 5.17 -11.64 -8.63
CA ASN A 63 6.40 -11.85 -9.38
C ASN A 63 7.60 -11.47 -8.51
N PHE A 64 8.40 -12.44 -8.11
CA PHE A 64 9.58 -12.21 -7.29
C PHE A 64 10.85 -12.29 -8.13
N LYS A 65 11.72 -11.27 -8.03
CA LYS A 65 13.02 -11.23 -8.69
C LYS A 65 14.15 -11.25 -7.66
N PRO A 66 15.26 -11.97 -7.89
CA PRO A 66 16.32 -12.12 -6.87
C PRO A 66 17.10 -10.83 -6.57
N HIS A 67 17.15 -9.87 -7.50
CA HIS A 67 18.05 -8.71 -7.40
C HIS A 67 17.33 -7.39 -7.12
N THR A 68 15.99 -7.36 -7.23
CA THR A 68 15.19 -6.17 -6.95
C THR A 68 13.76 -6.58 -6.60
N TYR A 69 13.08 -5.80 -5.77
CA TYR A 69 11.64 -5.94 -5.61
C TYR A 69 10.95 -5.66 -6.94
N THR A 70 9.73 -6.13 -7.10
CA THR A 70 8.94 -5.87 -8.31
C THR A 70 7.72 -5.02 -7.99
N ARG A 71 7.28 -4.24 -8.99
CA ARG A 71 6.10 -3.39 -8.96
C ARG A 71 5.20 -3.78 -10.12
N ARG A 72 3.96 -4.12 -9.82
CA ARG A 72 2.95 -4.38 -10.85
C ARG A 72 1.75 -3.49 -10.61
N ARG A 73 1.39 -2.71 -11.63
CA ARG A 73 0.21 -1.85 -11.58
C ARG A 73 -1.05 -2.69 -11.80
N LEU A 74 -1.98 -2.62 -10.83
CA LEU A 74 -3.28 -3.28 -10.89
C LEU A 74 -4.36 -2.34 -11.40
N PHE A 75 -4.24 -1.05 -11.09
CA PHE A 75 -5.20 -0.01 -11.48
C PHE A 75 -4.52 1.35 -11.63
N ARG A 76 -5.03 2.18 -12.55
CA ARG A 76 -4.68 3.61 -12.65
C ARG A 76 -5.82 4.40 -13.28
N SER A 77 -6.06 5.58 -12.73
CA SER A 77 -6.88 6.67 -13.26
C SER A 77 -6.10 7.98 -13.15
N ASP A 78 -6.72 9.10 -13.48
CA ASP A 78 -6.13 10.43 -13.23
C ASP A 78 -6.13 10.80 -11.72
N LEU A 79 -6.91 10.08 -10.91
CA LEU A 79 -7.10 10.39 -9.48
C LEU A 79 -6.21 9.57 -8.55
N CYS A 80 -5.97 8.30 -8.90
CA CYS A 80 -5.15 7.41 -8.08
C CYS A 80 -4.61 6.22 -8.88
N GLU A 81 -3.63 5.52 -8.31
CA GLU A 81 -3.16 4.23 -8.81
C GLU A 81 -3.02 3.21 -7.68
N MET A 82 -3.12 1.92 -8.04
CA MET A 82 -2.90 0.79 -7.15
C MET A 82 -1.84 -0.13 -7.72
N LEU A 83 -0.90 -0.51 -6.85
CA LEU A 83 0.25 -1.37 -7.17
C LEU A 83 0.29 -2.56 -6.22
N VAL A 84 0.73 -3.72 -6.72
CA VAL A 84 1.24 -4.81 -5.88
C VAL A 84 2.76 -4.84 -5.99
N LEU A 85 3.44 -4.96 -4.85
CA LEU A 85 4.88 -5.07 -4.78
C LEU A 85 5.26 -6.41 -4.14
N CYS A 86 6.26 -7.09 -4.72
CA CYS A 86 6.77 -8.36 -4.24
C CYS A 86 8.25 -8.21 -3.88
N TRP A 87 8.62 -8.69 -2.70
CA TRP A 87 9.92 -8.47 -2.07
C TRP A 87 10.54 -9.78 -1.63
N MET A 88 11.75 -10.05 -2.09
CA MET A 88 12.59 -11.08 -1.50
C MET A 88 13.18 -10.56 -0.18
N PRO A 89 13.66 -11.45 0.73
CA PRO A 89 14.31 -11.04 1.97
C PRO A 89 15.42 -10.02 1.76
N GLY A 90 15.42 -8.95 2.59
CA GLY A 90 16.42 -7.89 2.56
C GLY A 90 16.29 -6.88 1.43
N GLN A 91 15.36 -7.05 0.49
CA GLN A 91 15.11 -6.05 -0.55
C GLN A 91 14.44 -4.81 0.04
N ARG A 92 14.87 -3.63 -0.43
CA ARG A 92 14.35 -2.33 0.03
C ARG A 92 14.36 -1.29 -1.08
N THR A 93 13.58 -0.21 -0.91
CA THR A 93 13.63 0.96 -1.79
C THR A 93 14.91 1.77 -1.54
N ALA A 94 15.20 2.72 -2.42
CA ALA A 94 16.02 3.88 -2.06
C ALA A 94 15.35 4.68 -0.93
N ILE A 95 16.05 5.59 -0.28
CA ILE A 95 15.43 6.65 0.53
C ILE A 95 14.73 7.58 -0.45
N HIS A 96 13.43 7.86 -0.25
CA HIS A 96 12.63 8.61 -1.22
C HIS A 96 11.43 9.32 -0.56
N ASP A 97 10.87 10.27 -1.29
CA ASP A 97 9.52 10.79 -1.10
C ASP A 97 8.70 10.60 -2.37
N HIS A 98 7.46 11.05 -2.36
CA HIS A 98 6.50 10.80 -3.44
C HIS A 98 6.12 12.05 -4.23
N ASP A 99 6.89 13.12 -4.15
CA ASP A 99 6.70 14.39 -4.88
C ASP A 99 5.23 14.89 -4.82
N GLY A 100 4.68 14.94 -3.61
CA GLY A 100 3.32 15.41 -3.36
C GLY A 100 2.20 14.39 -3.54
N SER A 101 2.49 13.16 -3.98
CA SER A 101 1.53 12.06 -3.90
C SER A 101 1.53 11.50 -2.48
N TYR A 102 0.36 11.36 -1.88
CA TYR A 102 0.18 10.65 -0.62
C TYR A 102 -0.37 9.25 -0.88
N GLY A 103 -0.22 8.36 0.07
CA GLY A 103 -0.61 6.98 -0.16
C GLY A 103 -0.84 6.17 1.09
N ALA A 104 -1.37 4.98 0.90
CA ALA A 104 -1.52 3.97 1.93
C ALA A 104 -0.95 2.64 1.45
N ILE A 105 -0.35 1.91 2.38
CA ILE A 105 0.28 0.61 2.17
C ILE A 105 -0.41 -0.42 3.06
N ARG A 106 -0.86 -1.54 2.48
CA ARG A 106 -1.26 -2.72 3.23
C ARG A 106 -0.19 -3.79 3.09
N ILE A 107 0.25 -4.32 4.21
CA ILE A 107 1.10 -5.50 4.25
C ILE A 107 0.20 -6.72 4.10
N CYS A 108 0.32 -7.45 2.99
CA CYS A 108 -0.50 -8.62 2.70
C CYS A 108 0.16 -9.90 3.24
N GLU A 109 1.47 -10.02 3.07
CA GLU A 109 2.28 -11.15 3.52
C GLU A 109 3.63 -10.64 4.02
N GLY A 110 4.21 -11.34 5.00
CA GLY A 110 5.55 -11.03 5.54
C GLY A 110 5.57 -9.89 6.53
N SER A 111 6.72 -9.23 6.63
CA SER A 111 6.97 -8.14 7.57
C SER A 111 7.74 -7.01 6.88
N MET A 112 7.25 -5.79 7.01
CA MET A 112 7.83 -4.58 6.43
C MET A 112 8.60 -3.79 7.50
N ALA A 113 9.84 -3.41 7.19
CA ALA A 113 10.52 -2.31 7.88
C ALA A 113 10.25 -1.01 7.14
N GLU A 114 9.93 0.04 7.90
CA GLU A 114 9.79 1.40 7.43
C GLU A 114 10.75 2.29 8.20
N GLU A 115 11.70 2.90 7.51
CA GLU A 115 12.67 3.83 8.06
C GLU A 115 12.27 5.24 7.64
N ILE A 116 12.04 6.12 8.60
CA ILE A 116 11.67 7.53 8.39
C ILE A 116 12.91 8.39 8.49
N PHE A 117 13.02 9.39 7.65
CA PHE A 117 14.13 10.33 7.59
C PHE A 117 13.62 11.77 7.72
N ALA A 118 14.50 12.65 8.16
CA ALA A 118 14.26 14.09 8.26
C ALA A 118 15.41 14.85 7.62
N LEU A 119 15.18 16.12 7.31
CA LEU A 119 16.25 17.04 6.92
C LEU A 119 16.76 17.79 8.16
N ASN A 120 18.09 17.81 8.36
CA ASN A 120 18.70 18.61 9.39
C ASN A 120 18.79 20.10 8.96
N GLU A 121 19.36 20.97 9.80
CA GLU A 121 19.49 22.40 9.52
C GLU A 121 20.35 22.71 8.26
N ALA A 122 21.23 21.80 7.86
CA ALA A 122 22.03 21.91 6.64
C ALA A 122 21.30 21.36 5.39
N GLY A 123 20.06 20.85 5.54
CA GLY A 123 19.31 20.21 4.47
C GLY A 123 19.73 18.77 4.18
N GLU A 124 20.59 18.18 5.01
CA GLU A 124 21.05 16.80 4.82
C GLU A 124 20.07 15.79 5.42
N VAL A 125 19.91 14.65 4.75
CA VAL A 125 19.02 13.57 5.19
C VAL A 125 19.62 12.83 6.37
N VAL A 126 18.87 12.76 7.46
CA VAL A 126 19.24 12.05 8.69
C VAL A 126 18.14 11.06 9.09
N ALA A 127 18.54 9.93 9.70
CA ALA A 127 17.59 8.96 10.20
C ALA A 127 16.82 9.53 11.40
N ALA A 128 15.49 9.31 11.42
CA ALA A 128 14.60 9.76 12.49
C ALA A 128 14.00 8.59 13.26
N GLU A 129 13.24 7.73 12.59
CA GLU A 129 12.50 6.65 13.23
C GLU A 129 12.58 5.36 12.40
N THR A 130 12.28 4.24 13.05
CA THR A 130 12.13 2.95 12.36
C THR A 130 10.91 2.22 12.93
N HIS A 131 10.05 1.72 12.05
CA HIS A 131 8.86 0.97 12.40
C HIS A 131 8.90 -0.41 11.76
N ALA A 132 8.38 -1.42 12.48
CA ALA A 132 8.08 -2.73 11.93
C ALA A 132 6.56 -2.87 11.77
N ARG A 133 6.13 -3.42 10.64
CA ARG A 133 4.73 -3.65 10.30
C ARG A 133 4.54 -5.11 9.92
N ALA A 134 3.54 -5.75 10.48
CA ALA A 134 3.20 -7.14 10.18
C ALA A 134 2.11 -7.25 9.11
N ALA A 135 1.97 -8.46 8.56
CA ALA A 135 0.86 -8.78 7.67
C ALA A 135 -0.50 -8.43 8.32
N GLY A 136 -1.38 -7.83 7.54
CA GLY A 136 -2.68 -7.30 7.96
C GLY A 136 -2.67 -5.83 8.38
N GLU A 137 -1.51 -5.24 8.69
CA GLU A 137 -1.41 -3.82 9.05
C GLU A 137 -1.52 -2.92 7.82
N VAL A 138 -1.98 -1.70 8.06
CA VAL A 138 -2.03 -0.61 7.08
C VAL A 138 -1.28 0.58 7.65
N THR A 139 -0.37 1.13 6.87
CA THR A 139 0.29 2.39 7.14
C THR A 139 0.01 3.37 6.01
N GLY A 140 -0.09 4.63 6.34
CA GLY A 140 -0.25 5.72 5.38
C GLY A 140 0.67 6.86 5.78
N THR A 141 1.07 7.64 4.79
CA THR A 141 1.97 8.77 4.98
C THR A 141 1.33 10.04 4.49
N ASP A 142 1.36 11.07 5.36
CA ASP A 142 1.10 12.45 4.96
C ASP A 142 2.39 13.03 4.35
N VAL A 143 2.25 13.90 3.36
CA VAL A 143 3.39 14.60 2.74
C VAL A 143 3.86 15.81 3.58
N PRO A 144 5.18 16.08 3.63
CA PRO A 144 6.30 15.35 3.01
C PRO A 144 6.74 14.15 3.84
N ASP A 145 7.02 13.03 3.16
CA ASP A 145 7.43 11.77 3.79
C ASP A 145 8.73 11.25 3.17
N ILE A 146 9.86 11.55 3.74
CA ILE A 146 11.12 10.93 3.32
C ILE A 146 11.26 9.61 4.05
N HIS A 147 11.17 8.50 3.32
CA HIS A 147 11.26 7.18 3.93
C HIS A 147 11.98 6.14 3.05
N ARG A 148 12.21 4.99 3.62
CA ARG A 148 12.64 3.77 2.95
C ARG A 148 11.87 2.60 3.51
N ILE A 149 11.31 1.77 2.64
CA ILE A 149 10.62 0.55 3.04
C ILE A 149 11.33 -0.67 2.47
N GLY A 150 11.14 -1.81 3.12
CA GLY A 150 11.69 -3.07 2.64
C GLY A 150 11.22 -4.28 3.43
N ASN A 151 11.55 -5.47 2.91
CA ASN A 151 11.31 -6.71 3.61
C ASN A 151 12.31 -6.84 4.78
N ALA A 152 11.79 -6.78 6.00
CA ALA A 152 12.58 -6.80 7.24
C ALA A 152 13.02 -8.20 7.64
N ASP A 153 12.49 -9.25 6.99
CA ASP A 153 12.80 -10.63 7.37
C ASP A 153 14.28 -10.94 7.11
N PRO A 154 15.03 -11.38 8.13
CA PRO A 154 16.42 -11.78 7.97
C PRO A 154 16.58 -13.20 7.39
N GLY A 155 15.49 -13.94 7.24
CA GLY A 155 15.43 -15.33 6.79
C GLY A 155 15.05 -15.46 5.33
N GLU A 156 14.08 -16.32 5.05
CA GLU A 156 13.66 -16.68 3.69
C GLU A 156 12.24 -16.20 3.34
N GLN A 157 11.54 -15.55 4.27
CA GLN A 157 10.15 -15.15 4.06
C GLN A 157 10.06 -13.98 3.09
N THR A 158 9.29 -14.17 2.03
CA THR A 158 8.93 -13.09 1.09
C THR A 158 7.91 -12.14 1.72
N MET A 159 7.81 -10.94 1.17
CA MET A 159 6.80 -9.96 1.55
C MET A 159 6.00 -9.54 0.33
N VAL A 160 4.70 -9.31 0.53
CA VAL A 160 3.79 -8.76 -0.47
C VAL A 160 3.08 -7.56 0.13
N THR A 161 3.08 -6.45 -0.61
CA THR A 161 2.39 -5.23 -0.19
C THR A 161 1.50 -4.70 -1.31
N ILE A 162 0.35 -4.10 -0.94
CA ILE A 162 -0.50 -3.32 -1.84
C ILE A 162 -0.36 -1.86 -1.47
N HIS A 163 -0.07 -1.04 -2.47
CA HIS A 163 0.07 0.41 -2.35
C HIS A 163 -1.01 1.11 -3.16
N VAL A 164 -1.63 2.14 -2.60
CA VAL A 164 -2.51 3.05 -3.34
C VAL A 164 -1.99 4.46 -3.15
N TYR A 165 -1.75 5.17 -4.25
CA TYR A 165 -1.26 6.55 -4.27
C TYR A 165 -2.30 7.49 -4.90
N ALA A 166 -2.42 8.69 -4.37
CA ALA A 166 -3.23 9.77 -4.91
C ALA A 166 -2.48 11.13 -4.75
N PRO A 167 -2.31 11.90 -5.83
CA PRO A 167 -2.49 11.46 -7.23
C PRO A 167 -1.54 10.32 -7.60
N PRO A 168 -1.68 9.72 -8.80
CA PRO A 168 -0.76 8.69 -9.28
C PRO A 168 0.68 9.19 -9.31
N LEU A 169 1.63 8.34 -8.94
CA LEU A 169 3.06 8.66 -8.94
C LEU A 169 3.53 9.06 -10.35
N ARG A 170 4.26 10.18 -10.43
CA ARG A 170 4.91 10.65 -11.65
C ARG A 170 6.43 10.67 -11.53
N VAL A 171 6.90 11.26 -10.44
CA VAL A 171 8.30 11.34 -10.05
C VAL A 171 8.40 10.91 -8.60
N ILE A 172 9.51 10.33 -8.23
CA ILE A 172 9.91 10.00 -6.87
C ILE A 172 11.25 10.70 -6.65
N ASN A 173 11.33 11.60 -5.68
CA ASN A 173 12.60 12.17 -5.27
C ASN A 173 13.39 11.11 -4.51
N THR A 174 14.67 11.00 -4.78
CA THR A 174 15.56 10.04 -4.12
C THR A 174 16.68 10.76 -3.38
N TYR A 175 17.09 10.16 -2.27
CA TYR A 175 18.00 10.78 -1.31
C TYR A 175 19.15 9.85 -0.94
N GLN A 176 20.23 10.44 -0.45
CA GLN A 176 21.34 9.72 0.18
C GLN A 176 21.51 10.18 1.62
N LEU A 177 21.72 9.23 2.53
CA LEU A 177 21.95 9.52 3.94
C LEU A 177 23.19 10.42 4.11
N GLY A 178 23.05 11.50 4.88
CA GLY A 178 24.11 12.47 5.11
C GLY A 178 24.39 13.41 3.93
N SER A 179 23.46 13.53 2.97
CA SER A 179 23.58 14.40 1.81
C SER A 179 22.35 15.30 1.68
N ALA A 180 22.55 16.48 1.12
CA ALA A 180 21.50 17.39 0.71
C ALA A 180 21.15 17.25 -0.80
N GLU A 181 21.81 16.35 -1.51
CA GLU A 181 21.54 16.12 -2.92
C GLU A 181 20.24 15.33 -3.10
N VAL A 182 19.41 15.81 -4.03
CA VAL A 182 18.14 15.18 -4.41
C VAL A 182 18.26 14.66 -5.84
N GLY A 183 18.03 13.36 -6.01
CA GLY A 183 17.90 12.74 -7.31
C GLY A 183 16.43 12.52 -7.67
N GLU A 184 16.16 12.10 -8.89
CA GLU A 184 14.83 11.75 -9.36
C GLU A 184 14.79 10.32 -9.89
N CYS A 185 13.67 9.65 -9.65
CA CYS A 185 13.35 8.35 -10.23
C CYS A 185 11.96 8.43 -10.85
N TRP A 186 11.85 7.92 -12.07
CA TRP A 186 10.60 7.89 -12.80
C TRP A 186 9.97 6.50 -12.66
N PRO A 187 8.88 6.35 -11.89
CA PRO A 187 8.27 5.05 -11.64
C PRO A 187 7.85 4.30 -12.90
N ASP A 188 7.44 5.03 -13.93
CA ASP A 188 6.95 4.48 -15.19
C ASP A 188 8.06 4.31 -16.25
N ASP A 189 9.32 4.60 -15.92
CA ASP A 189 10.43 4.36 -16.85
C ASP A 189 10.55 2.87 -17.15
N PRO A 190 10.50 2.45 -18.43
CA PRO A 190 10.70 1.05 -18.81
C PRO A 190 12.07 0.49 -18.38
N ALA A 191 13.07 1.36 -18.18
CA ALA A 191 14.39 0.97 -17.69
C ALA A 191 14.42 0.76 -16.17
N ASN A 192 13.36 1.13 -15.44
CA ASN A 192 13.29 0.90 -14.00
C ASN A 192 13.22 -0.62 -13.71
N PRO A 193 14.24 -1.21 -13.06
CA PRO A 193 14.33 -2.65 -12.88
C PRO A 193 13.21 -3.23 -12.00
N ALA A 194 12.52 -2.39 -11.23
CA ALA A 194 11.39 -2.80 -10.41
C ALA A 194 10.10 -3.02 -11.21
N ASN A 195 9.99 -2.46 -12.42
CA ASN A 195 8.84 -2.69 -13.28
C ASN A 195 8.87 -4.11 -13.86
N SER A 196 7.78 -4.80 -13.75
CA SER A 196 7.65 -6.22 -14.15
C SER A 196 6.57 -6.42 -15.19
#